data_65483a3819f8ccb68cb7bf3b3bde6a9b
#
_entry.id   65483a3819f8ccb68cb7bf3b3bde6a9b
#
_cell.length_a   1.000
_cell.length_b   1.000
_cell.length_c   1.000
_cell.angle_alpha   90.00
_cell.angle_beta   90.00
_cell.angle_gamma   90.00
#
_symmetry.space_group_name_H-M   'P 1'
#
loop_
_entity.id
_entity.type
_entity.pdbx_description
1 polymer ?
#
loop_
_entity_poly.entity_id
_entity_poly.type
_entity_poly.pdbx_seq_one_letter_code
_entity_poly.pdbx_strand_id
1 'polypeptide(L)'
;RIDGKACFVKGALPNETIEFRYTNRKRNYDEARITKVVQPSPGRVEPGCKHFSRCGGCSLQHLDHQQQVEFKQQQLLDSLSRGGMQAETVLPPISAPPWGYRRRARLAVQRAKDGKFLVGFRNAGSRRIEPITQCPVLTEPLPRAVALLPVWLSYLPSDIRVFEVELISGDNSIAIAVEASRFPADEEVPAMLDSLVKEAQGPVQLWWKAGKQERFSRLDSGTDNLCFAVTDDISLRFEPGQFIQVNGQINREMVAQMLSLLPE
;
A
#
# COMPACT_ATOMS: atom_id res chain seq x y z
N ARG A 1 19.40 19.22 -12.29
CA ARG A 1 20.72 19.46 -11.70
C ARG A 1 20.84 20.94 -11.37
N ILE A 2 21.54 21.26 -10.28
CA ILE A 2 21.85 22.63 -9.88
C ILE A 2 23.37 22.69 -9.78
N ASP A 3 23.98 23.61 -10.51
CA ASP A 3 25.45 23.73 -10.60
C ASP A 3 26.16 22.39 -10.89
N GLY A 4 25.57 21.58 -11.81
CA GLY A 4 26.08 20.26 -12.18
C GLY A 4 25.72 19.11 -11.22
N LYS A 5 25.29 19.41 -9.99
CA LYS A 5 24.94 18.41 -8.96
C LYS A 5 23.48 17.99 -9.04
N ALA A 6 23.18 16.70 -8.91
CA ALA A 6 21.81 16.20 -8.83
C ALA A 6 21.10 16.74 -7.58
N CYS A 7 19.86 17.25 -7.76
CA CYS A 7 19.01 17.68 -6.66
C CYS A 7 17.63 17.00 -6.79
N PHE A 8 17.26 16.20 -5.78
CA PHE A 8 15.98 15.51 -5.73
C PHE A 8 14.99 16.34 -4.91
N VAL A 9 14.04 16.98 -5.58
CA VAL A 9 13.04 17.84 -4.96
C VAL A 9 11.75 17.09 -4.77
N LYS A 10 11.44 16.73 -3.51
CA LYS A 10 10.20 16.00 -3.20
C LYS A 10 8.98 16.87 -3.48
N GLY A 11 8.02 16.33 -4.23
CA GLY A 11 6.76 16.97 -4.60
C GLY A 11 6.78 17.76 -5.89
N ALA A 12 7.95 17.91 -6.54
CA ALA A 12 8.07 18.54 -7.85
C ALA A 12 7.67 17.57 -8.97
N LEU A 13 7.12 18.13 -10.05
CA LEU A 13 6.83 17.43 -11.29
C LEU A 13 7.71 17.98 -12.43
N PRO A 14 7.89 17.23 -13.52
CA PRO A 14 8.55 17.73 -14.71
C PRO A 14 7.89 19.01 -15.25
N ASN A 15 8.68 19.89 -15.83
CA ASN A 15 8.23 21.15 -16.44
C ASN A 15 7.59 22.14 -15.47
N GLU A 16 7.91 22.09 -14.18
CA GLU A 16 7.48 23.09 -13.21
C GLU A 16 8.56 24.10 -12.90
N THR A 17 8.14 25.35 -12.64
CA THR A 17 8.97 26.34 -11.97
C THR A 17 8.59 26.35 -10.49
N ILE A 18 9.56 26.07 -9.63
CA ILE A 18 9.32 25.87 -8.19
C ILE A 18 10.31 26.65 -7.33
N GLU A 19 9.86 27.05 -6.14
CA GLU A 19 10.73 27.38 -5.03
C GLU A 19 10.88 26.15 -4.14
N PHE A 20 12.07 25.90 -3.64
CA PHE A 20 12.33 24.74 -2.79
C PHE A 20 13.33 25.07 -1.69
N ARG A 21 13.37 24.22 -0.67
CA ARG A 21 14.34 24.28 0.42
C ARG A 21 15.11 22.96 0.49
N TYR A 22 16.42 23.04 0.58
CA TYR A 22 17.25 21.88 0.85
C TYR A 22 16.89 21.25 2.21
N THR A 23 16.75 19.94 2.22
CA THR A 23 16.50 19.15 3.43
C THR A 23 17.76 18.38 3.86
N ASN A 24 18.59 18.00 2.88
CA ASN A 24 19.83 17.30 3.15
C ASN A 24 20.83 17.57 2.00
N ARG A 25 22.10 17.79 2.32
CA ARG A 25 23.16 17.97 1.33
C ARG A 25 24.17 16.83 1.47
N LYS A 26 24.25 15.96 0.46
CA LYS A 26 25.16 14.84 0.34
C LYS A 26 26.33 15.20 -0.57
N ARG A 27 27.37 14.35 -0.60
CA ARG A 27 28.51 14.58 -1.50
C ARG A 27 28.09 14.55 -2.99
N ASN A 28 27.30 13.58 -3.41
CA ASN A 28 27.00 13.32 -4.82
C ASN A 28 25.62 13.87 -5.27
N TYR A 29 24.73 14.18 -4.33
CA TYR A 29 23.40 14.71 -4.61
C TYR A 29 22.86 15.50 -3.43
N ASP A 30 21.85 16.31 -3.67
CA ASP A 30 21.11 17.03 -2.64
C ASP A 30 19.65 16.57 -2.61
N GLU A 31 19.07 16.62 -1.41
CA GLU A 31 17.64 16.39 -1.20
C GLU A 31 16.98 17.72 -0.83
N ALA A 32 15.83 17.96 -1.41
CA ALA A 32 15.08 19.18 -1.19
C ALA A 32 13.58 18.90 -1.12
N ARG A 33 12.84 19.86 -0.64
CA ARG A 33 11.39 19.85 -0.61
C ARG A 33 10.85 21.12 -1.21
N ILE A 34 9.83 20.98 -2.05
CA ILE A 34 9.10 22.12 -2.62
C ILE A 34 8.49 22.99 -1.51
N THR A 35 8.61 24.30 -1.64
CA THR A 35 7.98 25.30 -0.77
C THR A 35 6.84 26.01 -1.49
N LYS A 36 6.97 26.21 -2.81
CA LYS A 36 5.96 26.85 -3.64
C LYS A 36 6.05 26.36 -5.07
N VAL A 37 4.93 26.14 -5.72
CA VAL A 37 4.83 25.98 -7.18
C VAL A 37 4.56 27.37 -7.76
N VAL A 38 5.51 27.90 -8.52
CA VAL A 38 5.40 29.20 -9.18
C VAL A 38 4.65 29.04 -10.49
N GLN A 39 5.04 28.04 -11.29
CA GLN A 39 4.35 27.68 -12.52
C GLN A 39 4.13 26.16 -12.49
N PRO A 40 2.86 25.70 -12.40
CA PRO A 40 2.57 24.29 -12.35
C PRO A 40 2.75 23.60 -13.70
N SER A 41 3.06 22.32 -13.67
CA SER A 41 2.94 21.44 -14.83
C SER A 41 1.47 21.35 -15.27
N PRO A 42 1.17 21.25 -16.59
CA PRO A 42 -0.21 21.02 -17.07
C PRO A 42 -0.87 19.79 -16.49
N GLY A 43 -0.08 18.80 -16.08
CA GLY A 43 -0.60 17.57 -15.46
C GLY A 43 -0.68 17.60 -13.95
N ARG A 44 -0.38 18.73 -13.30
CA ARG A 44 -0.55 18.83 -11.84
C ARG A 44 -2.01 18.87 -11.47
N VAL A 45 -2.41 17.96 -10.59
CA VAL A 45 -3.76 17.86 -10.03
C VAL A 45 -3.73 17.91 -8.52
N GLU A 46 -4.88 18.25 -7.92
CA GLU A 46 -5.04 18.15 -6.46
C GLU A 46 -5.13 16.68 -6.05
N PRO A 47 -4.30 16.22 -5.10
CA PRO A 47 -4.34 14.84 -4.62
C PRO A 47 -5.70 14.47 -4.03
N GLY A 48 -6.30 13.37 -4.49
CA GLY A 48 -7.59 12.88 -3.98
C GLY A 48 -7.57 12.34 -2.54
N CYS A 49 -6.37 12.17 -1.95
CA CYS A 49 -6.21 11.68 -0.58
C CYS A 49 -5.73 12.79 0.35
N LYS A 50 -6.51 13.13 1.36
CA LYS A 50 -6.16 14.16 2.39
C LYS A 50 -4.85 13.88 3.15
N HIS A 51 -4.37 12.64 3.14
CA HIS A 51 -3.14 12.21 3.82
C HIS A 51 -1.91 12.24 2.91
N PHE A 52 -2.06 12.52 1.60
CA PHE A 52 -0.99 12.38 0.61
C PHE A 52 0.31 13.12 0.97
N SER A 53 0.22 14.33 1.47
CA SER A 53 1.42 15.15 1.79
C SER A 53 2.26 14.59 2.96
N ARG A 54 1.67 13.76 3.82
CA ARG A 54 2.28 13.20 5.03
C ARG A 54 2.48 11.70 4.96
N CYS A 55 1.49 10.96 4.46
CA CYS A 55 1.52 9.52 4.31
C CYS A 55 2.61 9.08 3.32
N GLY A 56 3.39 8.07 3.69
CA GLY A 56 4.43 7.48 2.82
C GLY A 56 3.93 6.45 1.81
N GLY A 57 2.62 6.17 1.78
CA GLY A 57 2.05 5.09 0.95
C GLY A 57 1.92 5.43 -0.54
N CYS A 58 1.87 6.71 -0.91
CA CYS A 58 1.70 7.16 -2.29
C CYS A 58 2.68 8.28 -2.62
N SER A 59 3.11 8.37 -3.88
CA SER A 59 4.14 9.33 -4.32
C SER A 59 3.70 10.24 -5.47
N LEU A 60 2.66 9.89 -6.25
CA LEU A 60 2.33 10.57 -7.51
C LEU A 60 0.88 11.05 -7.62
N GLN A 61 0.10 11.11 -6.54
CA GLN A 61 -1.31 11.53 -6.62
C GLN A 61 -1.49 13.00 -7.08
N HIS A 62 -0.45 13.80 -7.07
CA HIS A 62 -0.44 15.18 -7.56
C HIS A 62 -0.14 15.30 -9.07
N LEU A 63 0.00 14.16 -9.76
CA LEU A 63 0.14 14.06 -11.21
C LEU A 63 -1.11 13.38 -11.78
N ASP A 64 -1.64 13.89 -12.87
CA ASP A 64 -2.76 13.29 -13.62
C ASP A 64 -2.48 11.81 -13.93
N HIS A 65 -3.54 10.99 -13.88
CA HIS A 65 -3.39 9.54 -13.99
C HIS A 65 -2.79 9.09 -15.32
N GLN A 66 -3.24 9.67 -16.44
CA GLN A 66 -2.71 9.34 -17.75
C GLN A 66 -1.22 9.71 -17.84
N GLN A 67 -0.86 10.87 -17.31
CA GLN A 67 0.54 11.28 -17.27
C GLN A 67 1.40 10.45 -16.31
N GLN A 68 0.81 9.86 -15.25
CA GLN A 68 1.52 8.86 -14.44
C GLN A 68 1.89 7.62 -15.25
N VAL A 69 0.98 7.14 -16.11
CA VAL A 69 1.21 5.97 -16.98
C VAL A 69 2.32 6.28 -18.00
N GLU A 70 2.21 7.41 -18.70
CA GLU A 70 3.20 7.87 -19.67
C GLU A 70 4.59 8.05 -19.03
N PHE A 71 4.64 8.67 -17.86
CA PHE A 71 5.89 8.86 -17.11
C PHE A 71 6.54 7.51 -16.75
N LYS A 72 5.78 6.54 -16.30
CA LYS A 72 6.32 5.20 -15.97
C LYS A 72 6.80 4.46 -17.18
N GLN A 73 6.08 4.54 -18.30
CA GLN A 73 6.51 3.95 -19.57
C GLN A 73 7.82 4.58 -20.04
N GLN A 74 7.92 5.91 -20.04
CA GLN A 74 9.14 6.60 -20.42
C GLN A 74 10.33 6.22 -19.52
N GLN A 75 10.12 6.12 -18.21
CA GLN A 75 11.17 5.68 -17.27
C GLN A 75 11.66 4.25 -17.57
N LEU A 76 10.77 3.35 -17.99
CA LEU A 76 11.15 2.00 -18.42
C LEU A 76 11.99 2.05 -19.68
N LEU A 77 11.54 2.77 -20.72
CA LEU A 77 12.26 2.89 -22.00
C LEU A 77 13.64 3.54 -21.81
N ASP A 78 13.73 4.60 -21.03
CA ASP A 78 14.99 5.25 -20.68
C ASP A 78 15.95 4.29 -19.93
N SER A 79 15.40 3.42 -19.09
CA SER A 79 16.20 2.45 -18.34
C SER A 79 16.74 1.35 -19.24
N LEU A 80 15.93 0.85 -20.18
CA LEU A 80 16.35 -0.11 -21.21
C LEU A 80 17.45 0.49 -22.09
N SER A 81 17.22 1.71 -22.59
CA SER A 81 18.20 2.41 -23.44
C SER A 81 19.54 2.62 -22.74
N ARG A 82 19.54 3.03 -21.47
CA ARG A 82 20.78 3.14 -20.68
C ARG A 82 21.48 1.81 -20.47
N GLY A 83 20.73 0.70 -20.45
CA GLY A 83 21.25 -0.66 -20.42
C GLY A 83 21.71 -1.19 -21.78
N GLY A 84 21.69 -0.35 -22.84
CA GLY A 84 22.05 -0.75 -24.21
C GLY A 84 21.00 -1.61 -24.91
N MET A 85 19.78 -1.67 -24.37
CA MET A 85 18.67 -2.44 -24.96
C MET A 85 17.71 -1.48 -25.69
N GLN A 86 17.25 -1.90 -26.86
CA GLN A 86 16.19 -1.24 -27.62
C GLN A 86 15.07 -2.26 -27.89
N ALA A 87 13.83 -1.90 -27.60
CA ALA A 87 12.69 -2.71 -27.94
C ALA A 87 12.33 -2.52 -29.41
N GLU A 88 12.15 -3.62 -30.14
CA GLU A 88 11.63 -3.56 -31.53
C GLU A 88 10.17 -3.13 -31.56
N THR A 89 9.41 -3.54 -30.55
CA THR A 89 7.99 -3.20 -30.41
C THR A 89 7.71 -2.78 -28.98
N VAL A 90 6.99 -1.68 -28.81
CA VAL A 90 6.50 -1.19 -27.52
C VAL A 90 4.98 -1.34 -27.51
N LEU A 91 4.49 -2.27 -26.69
CA LEU A 91 3.05 -2.46 -26.51
C LEU A 91 2.46 -1.31 -25.70
N PRO A 92 1.15 -1.01 -25.87
CA PRO A 92 0.45 -0.06 -25.00
C PRO A 92 0.58 -0.46 -23.53
N PRO A 93 0.74 0.50 -22.62
CA PRO A 93 0.81 0.19 -21.20
C PRO A 93 -0.53 -0.33 -20.67
N ILE A 94 -0.49 -1.37 -19.85
CA ILE A 94 -1.66 -1.84 -19.11
C ILE A 94 -2.00 -0.81 -18.03
N SER A 95 -3.24 -0.33 -18.02
CA SER A 95 -3.70 0.71 -17.12
C SER A 95 -5.08 0.38 -16.56
N ALA A 96 -5.33 0.70 -15.29
CA ALA A 96 -6.58 0.50 -14.59
C ALA A 96 -6.92 1.74 -13.75
N PRO A 97 -8.16 1.87 -13.24
CA PRO A 97 -8.56 3.00 -12.41
C PRO A 97 -7.57 3.27 -11.27
N PRO A 98 -7.27 4.55 -10.96
CA PRO A 98 -6.23 4.91 -9.98
C PRO A 98 -6.66 4.73 -8.52
N TRP A 99 -7.93 4.41 -8.27
CA TRP A 99 -8.53 4.27 -6.95
C TRP A 99 -9.11 2.87 -6.75
N GLY A 100 -9.24 2.44 -5.49
CA GLY A 100 -9.87 1.17 -5.14
C GLY A 100 -9.19 -0.10 -5.67
N TYR A 101 -7.92 -0.02 -6.06
CA TYR A 101 -7.22 -1.14 -6.70
C TYR A 101 -6.41 -2.00 -5.73
N ARG A 102 -6.04 -1.43 -4.57
CA ARG A 102 -5.04 -2.04 -3.68
C ARG A 102 -5.68 -3.00 -2.71
N ARG A 103 -5.40 -4.27 -2.87
CA ARG A 103 -5.95 -5.36 -2.06
C ARG A 103 -5.12 -5.75 -0.83
N ARG A 104 -4.03 -5.04 -0.54
CA ARG A 104 -3.15 -5.33 0.61
C ARG A 104 -2.56 -4.07 1.19
N ALA A 105 -2.59 -3.95 2.52
CA ALA A 105 -1.99 -2.84 3.25
C ALA A 105 -1.37 -3.31 4.56
N ARG A 106 -0.17 -2.82 4.87
CA ARG A 106 0.49 -2.99 6.17
C ARG A 106 0.44 -1.68 6.92
N LEU A 107 -0.23 -1.69 8.05
CA LEU A 107 -0.48 -0.54 8.89
C LEU A 107 0.35 -0.64 10.17
N ALA A 108 1.19 0.34 10.41
CA ALA A 108 1.90 0.45 11.67
C ALA A 108 0.92 0.81 12.79
N VAL A 109 1.13 0.22 13.95
CA VAL A 109 0.30 0.42 15.15
C VAL A 109 1.15 0.95 16.27
N GLN A 110 0.62 1.93 17.00
CA GLN A 110 1.23 2.48 18.19
C GLN A 110 0.14 2.80 19.22
N ARG A 111 0.31 2.35 20.45
CA ARG A 111 -0.53 2.79 21.56
C ARG A 111 -0.01 4.13 22.08
N ALA A 112 -0.85 5.14 22.08
CA ALA A 112 -0.53 6.48 22.60
C ALA A 112 -0.57 6.48 24.14
N LYS A 113 -0.04 7.55 24.75
CA LYS A 113 -0.01 7.68 26.22
C LYS A 113 -1.39 7.72 26.87
N ASP A 114 -2.40 8.18 26.14
CA ASP A 114 -3.81 8.23 26.56
C ASP A 114 -4.54 6.88 26.38
N GLY A 115 -3.81 5.82 25.98
CA GLY A 115 -4.34 4.48 25.76
C GLY A 115 -4.95 4.23 24.37
N LYS A 116 -5.16 5.27 23.56
CA LYS A 116 -5.72 5.14 22.21
C LYS A 116 -4.70 4.53 21.24
N PHE A 117 -5.21 3.86 20.21
CA PHE A 117 -4.37 3.32 19.15
C PHE A 117 -4.25 4.29 17.97
N LEU A 118 -3.02 4.58 17.58
CA LEU A 118 -2.69 5.23 16.31
C LEU A 118 -2.44 4.13 15.30
N VAL A 119 -3.26 4.07 14.27
CA VAL A 119 -3.16 3.08 13.19
C VAL A 119 -3.01 3.81 11.85
N GLY A 120 -2.01 3.46 11.08
CA GLY A 120 -1.78 4.13 9.81
C GLY A 120 -0.48 3.78 9.13
N PHE A 121 -0.13 4.53 8.11
CA PHE A 121 1.14 4.35 7.43
C PHE A 121 2.24 5.22 8.05
N ARG A 122 3.48 4.79 7.90
CA ARG A 122 4.61 5.64 8.28
C ARG A 122 4.66 6.86 7.37
N ASN A 123 5.00 8.01 7.96
CA ASN A 123 5.23 9.22 7.20
C ASN A 123 6.41 9.04 6.24
N ALA A 124 6.31 9.67 5.10
CA ALA A 124 7.42 9.68 4.15
C ALA A 124 8.69 10.30 4.76
N GLY A 125 9.74 9.47 4.89
CA GLY A 125 11.03 9.91 5.44
C GLY A 125 11.12 9.94 6.98
N SER A 126 10.14 9.38 7.70
CA SER A 126 10.23 9.27 9.17
C SER A 126 9.58 7.99 9.70
N ARG A 127 9.87 7.68 10.99
CA ARG A 127 9.24 6.54 11.68
C ARG A 127 7.86 6.90 12.29
N ARG A 128 7.43 8.16 12.21
CA ARG A 128 6.13 8.58 12.76
C ARG A 128 5.00 7.96 11.95
N ILE A 129 3.93 7.61 12.64
CA ILE A 129 2.71 7.11 12.01
C ILE A 129 1.84 8.31 11.62
N GLU A 130 1.39 8.35 10.37
CA GLU A 130 0.27 9.16 9.94
C GLU A 130 -1.00 8.37 10.20
N PRO A 131 -1.80 8.73 11.21
CA PRO A 131 -3.06 8.04 11.47
C PRO A 131 -4.01 8.24 10.30
N ILE A 132 -4.62 7.15 9.85
CA ILE A 132 -5.57 7.21 8.74
C ILE A 132 -6.92 6.65 9.17
N THR A 133 -7.99 7.26 8.69
CA THR A 133 -9.37 6.79 8.87
C THR A 133 -9.96 6.28 7.55
N GLN A 134 -9.30 6.58 6.45
CA GLN A 134 -9.68 6.14 5.11
C GLN A 134 -8.45 6.07 4.21
N CYS A 135 -8.50 5.21 3.22
CA CYS A 135 -7.44 5.10 2.21
C CYS A 135 -8.09 4.81 0.85
N PRO A 136 -8.23 5.82 -0.03
CA PRO A 136 -9.00 5.68 -1.27
C PRO A 136 -8.36 4.76 -2.32
N VAL A 137 -7.10 4.35 -2.14
CA VAL A 137 -6.46 3.36 -3.03
C VAL A 137 -6.78 1.92 -2.65
N LEU A 138 -7.32 1.67 -1.44
CA LEU A 138 -7.69 0.34 -1.01
C LEU A 138 -9.00 -0.10 -1.66
N THR A 139 -9.07 -1.37 -2.06
CA THR A 139 -10.32 -1.99 -2.53
C THR A 139 -11.28 -2.23 -1.37
N GLU A 140 -12.59 -2.15 -1.64
CA GLU A 140 -13.60 -2.55 -0.65
C GLU A 140 -13.45 -4.04 -0.28
N PRO A 141 -13.72 -4.42 0.97
CA PRO A 141 -14.16 -3.58 2.10
C PRO A 141 -12.99 -3.05 2.99
N LEU A 142 -11.74 -3.09 2.54
CA LEU A 142 -10.57 -2.71 3.35
C LEU A 142 -10.60 -1.27 3.91
N PRO A 143 -11.13 -0.24 3.22
CA PRO A 143 -11.23 1.11 3.79
C PRO A 143 -12.05 1.13 5.09
N ARG A 144 -13.12 0.32 5.17
CA ARG A 144 -13.94 0.19 6.37
C ARG A 144 -13.15 -0.48 7.49
N ALA A 145 -12.43 -1.56 7.18
CA ALA A 145 -11.56 -2.23 8.15
C ALA A 145 -10.52 -1.26 8.74
N VAL A 146 -9.91 -0.40 7.92
CA VAL A 146 -8.97 0.63 8.41
C VAL A 146 -9.60 1.54 9.46
N ALA A 147 -10.83 2.01 9.22
CA ALA A 147 -11.52 2.91 10.14
C ALA A 147 -11.85 2.25 11.49
N LEU A 148 -12.07 0.94 11.50
CA LEU A 148 -12.46 0.17 12.69
C LEU A 148 -11.29 -0.28 13.55
N LEU A 149 -10.10 -0.45 12.96
CA LEU A 149 -8.93 -0.99 13.67
C LEU A 149 -8.61 -0.29 14.99
N PRO A 150 -8.63 1.06 15.13
CA PRO A 150 -8.31 1.70 16.41
C PRO A 150 -9.27 1.31 17.54
N VAL A 151 -10.57 1.15 17.24
CA VAL A 151 -11.59 0.73 18.20
C VAL A 151 -11.42 -0.75 18.51
N TRP A 152 -11.30 -1.59 17.48
CA TRP A 152 -11.10 -3.02 17.65
C TRP A 152 -9.87 -3.35 18.49
N LEU A 153 -8.74 -2.71 18.21
CA LEU A 153 -7.51 -2.89 18.99
C LEU A 153 -7.65 -2.45 20.45
N SER A 154 -8.59 -1.58 20.79
CA SER A 154 -8.83 -1.14 22.17
C SER A 154 -9.44 -2.23 23.05
N TYR A 155 -10.03 -3.27 22.48
CA TYR A 155 -10.51 -4.45 23.21
C TYR A 155 -9.38 -5.42 23.58
N LEU A 156 -8.19 -5.26 23.01
CA LEU A 156 -7.04 -6.09 23.35
C LEU A 156 -6.55 -5.80 24.77
N PRO A 157 -6.12 -6.83 25.52
CA PRO A 157 -5.46 -6.66 26.81
C PRO A 157 -4.31 -5.67 26.76
N SER A 158 -4.13 -4.94 27.86
CA SER A 158 -3.13 -3.87 27.92
C SER A 158 -1.68 -4.34 27.80
N ASP A 159 -1.41 -5.60 28.09
CA ASP A 159 -0.11 -6.26 28.01
C ASP A 159 0.20 -6.79 26.58
N ILE A 160 -0.79 -6.86 25.69
CA ILE A 160 -0.55 -7.16 24.27
C ILE A 160 -0.07 -5.89 23.55
N ARG A 161 1.18 -5.91 23.10
CA ARG A 161 1.72 -4.85 22.27
C ARG A 161 1.62 -5.26 20.80
N VAL A 162 0.78 -4.56 20.04
CA VAL A 162 0.67 -4.72 18.58
C VAL A 162 1.68 -3.83 17.88
N PHE A 163 2.39 -4.37 16.89
CA PHE A 163 3.40 -3.69 16.10
C PHE A 163 2.89 -3.29 14.72
N GLU A 164 2.17 -4.19 14.06
CA GLU A 164 1.67 -4.04 12.70
C GLU A 164 0.35 -4.81 12.53
N VAL A 165 -0.53 -4.29 11.70
CA VAL A 165 -1.71 -5.00 11.21
C VAL A 165 -1.65 -5.00 9.68
N GLU A 166 -1.70 -6.19 9.11
CA GLU A 166 -1.82 -6.36 7.67
C GLU A 166 -3.28 -6.65 7.31
N LEU A 167 -3.84 -5.83 6.42
CA LEU A 167 -5.16 -6.02 5.83
C LEU A 167 -5.01 -6.57 4.42
N ILE A 168 -5.74 -7.63 4.11
CA ILE A 168 -5.66 -8.30 2.80
C ILE A 168 -7.09 -8.64 2.33
N SER A 169 -7.40 -8.31 1.07
CA SER A 169 -8.63 -8.76 0.41
C SER A 169 -8.31 -9.91 -0.54
N GLY A 170 -8.78 -11.10 -0.20
CA GLY A 170 -8.95 -12.18 -1.15
C GLY A 170 -10.21 -11.98 -1.99
N ASP A 171 -10.48 -12.88 -2.92
CA ASP A 171 -11.72 -12.88 -3.68
C ASP A 171 -12.87 -13.53 -2.88
N ASN A 172 -12.54 -14.36 -1.88
CA ASN A 172 -13.47 -15.06 -1.00
C ASN A 172 -13.69 -14.42 0.37
N SER A 173 -12.71 -13.72 0.90
CA SER A 173 -12.74 -13.15 2.26
C SER A 173 -11.67 -12.08 2.43
N ILE A 174 -11.76 -11.33 3.53
CA ILE A 174 -10.66 -10.47 3.98
C ILE A 174 -9.89 -11.15 5.10
N ALA A 175 -8.59 -10.86 5.19
CA ALA A 175 -7.79 -11.23 6.35
C ALA A 175 -7.31 -9.98 7.10
N ILE A 176 -7.38 -10.08 8.41
CA ILE A 176 -6.76 -9.15 9.36
C ILE A 176 -5.66 -9.94 10.05
N ALA A 177 -4.40 -9.62 9.72
CA ALA A 177 -3.25 -10.32 10.26
C ALA A 177 -2.45 -9.39 11.18
N VAL A 178 -2.36 -9.80 12.43
CA VAL A 178 -1.79 -8.99 13.52
C VAL A 178 -0.41 -9.51 13.89
N GLU A 179 0.57 -8.62 13.94
CA GLU A 179 1.88 -8.89 14.52
C GLU A 179 1.98 -8.25 15.88
N ALA A 180 2.16 -9.08 16.94
CA ALA A 180 2.13 -8.63 18.32
C ALA A 180 3.22 -9.27 19.20
N SER A 181 3.30 -8.83 20.47
CA SER A 181 4.27 -9.34 21.43
C SER A 181 3.96 -10.77 21.91
N ARG A 182 2.69 -11.15 22.00
CA ARG A 182 2.19 -12.48 22.38
C ARG A 182 0.87 -12.78 21.69
N PHE A 183 0.44 -14.03 21.72
CA PHE A 183 -0.91 -14.42 21.33
C PHE A 183 -1.96 -13.91 22.34
N PRO A 184 -3.22 -13.65 21.92
CA PRO A 184 -4.33 -13.51 22.82
C PRO A 184 -4.59 -14.86 23.53
N ALA A 185 -5.28 -14.82 24.68
CA ALA A 185 -5.77 -16.05 25.30
C ALA A 185 -6.99 -16.60 24.52
N ASP A 186 -7.22 -17.91 24.58
CA ASP A 186 -8.28 -18.55 23.79
C ASP A 186 -9.67 -17.98 24.11
N GLU A 187 -9.92 -17.58 25.34
CA GLU A 187 -11.16 -16.92 25.77
C GLU A 187 -11.35 -15.50 25.21
N GLU A 188 -10.29 -14.84 24.76
CA GLU A 188 -10.34 -13.49 24.19
C GLU A 188 -10.71 -13.50 22.70
N VAL A 189 -10.38 -14.60 22.00
CA VAL A 189 -10.54 -14.70 20.53
C VAL A 189 -11.99 -14.58 20.06
N PRO A 190 -13.00 -15.22 20.68
CA PRO A 190 -14.39 -15.13 20.23
C PRO A 190 -14.92 -13.69 20.21
N ALA A 191 -14.70 -12.92 21.27
CA ALA A 191 -15.15 -11.53 21.35
C ALA A 191 -14.47 -10.64 20.31
N MET A 192 -13.20 -10.91 20.01
CA MET A 192 -12.45 -10.22 18.96
C MET A 192 -13.03 -10.50 17.57
N LEU A 193 -13.36 -11.76 17.28
CA LEU A 193 -13.95 -12.19 16.02
C LEU A 193 -15.34 -11.64 15.81
N ASP A 194 -16.21 -11.74 16.81
CA ASP A 194 -17.60 -11.25 16.73
C ASP A 194 -17.66 -9.76 16.39
N SER A 195 -16.79 -8.96 17.00
CA SER A 195 -16.70 -7.53 16.69
C SER A 195 -16.22 -7.27 15.26
N LEU A 196 -15.25 -8.04 14.74
CA LEU A 196 -14.75 -7.91 13.39
C LEU A 196 -15.77 -8.32 12.33
N VAL A 197 -16.42 -9.47 12.51
CA VAL A 197 -17.43 -10.00 11.56
C VAL A 197 -18.61 -9.05 11.46
N LYS A 198 -19.10 -8.53 12.58
CA LYS A 198 -20.21 -7.57 12.64
C LYS A 198 -19.93 -6.31 11.82
N GLU A 199 -18.71 -5.79 11.90
CA GLU A 199 -18.34 -4.52 11.27
C GLU A 199 -17.85 -4.68 9.83
N ALA A 200 -17.24 -5.80 9.49
CA ALA A 200 -16.67 -6.03 8.14
C ALA A 200 -17.71 -6.33 7.08
N GLN A 201 -18.96 -6.67 7.46
CA GLN A 201 -20.05 -7.01 6.54
C GLN A 201 -19.68 -8.12 5.53
N GLY A 202 -18.87 -9.09 5.93
CA GLY A 202 -18.45 -10.20 5.09
C GLY A 202 -17.53 -11.19 5.80
N PRO A 203 -17.11 -12.27 5.12
CA PRO A 203 -16.20 -13.25 5.70
C PRO A 203 -14.86 -12.63 6.09
N VAL A 204 -14.47 -12.78 7.36
CA VAL A 204 -13.23 -12.27 7.93
C VAL A 204 -12.40 -13.42 8.47
N GLN A 205 -11.14 -13.45 8.14
CA GLN A 205 -10.14 -14.34 8.72
C GLN A 205 -9.27 -13.53 9.69
N LEU A 206 -9.07 -14.04 10.90
CA LEU A 206 -8.17 -13.47 11.88
C LEU A 206 -6.89 -14.31 11.96
N TRP A 207 -5.77 -13.64 11.69
CA TRP A 207 -4.45 -14.25 11.71
C TRP A 207 -3.55 -13.54 12.72
N TRP A 208 -2.68 -14.30 13.36
CA TRP A 208 -1.82 -13.76 14.39
C TRP A 208 -0.40 -14.28 14.29
N LYS A 209 0.55 -13.41 14.55
CA LYS A 209 1.96 -13.75 14.67
C LYS A 209 2.54 -13.08 15.91
N ALA A 210 3.28 -13.81 16.72
CA ALA A 210 3.84 -13.29 17.95
C ALA A 210 5.32 -13.60 18.11
N GLY A 211 6.05 -12.68 18.70
CA GLY A 211 7.44 -12.84 19.04
C GLY A 211 8.36 -13.04 17.80
N LYS A 212 9.10 -14.16 17.80
CA LYS A 212 10.04 -14.52 16.72
C LYS A 212 9.46 -15.46 15.66
N GLN A 213 8.14 -15.67 15.66
CA GLN A 213 7.53 -16.52 14.66
C GLN A 213 7.68 -15.92 13.25
N GLU A 214 7.95 -16.76 12.27
CA GLU A 214 8.09 -16.35 10.88
C GLU A 214 6.74 -16.34 10.15
N ARG A 215 5.78 -17.17 10.57
CA ARG A 215 4.47 -17.36 9.92
C ARG A 215 3.33 -16.89 10.80
N PHE A 216 2.26 -16.48 10.17
CA PHE A 216 0.99 -16.22 10.85
C PHE A 216 0.27 -17.54 11.15
N SER A 217 -0.39 -17.61 12.28
CA SER A 217 -1.33 -18.66 12.67
C SER A 217 -2.74 -18.13 12.59
N ARG A 218 -3.68 -18.91 12.07
CA ARG A 218 -5.08 -18.55 12.00
C ARG A 218 -5.72 -18.75 13.37
N LEU A 219 -6.53 -17.78 13.82
CA LEU A 219 -7.21 -17.81 15.11
C LEU A 219 -8.72 -18.11 15.00
N ASP A 220 -9.35 -17.84 13.85
CA ASP A 220 -10.73 -18.24 13.62
C ASP A 220 -10.82 -19.73 13.28
N SER A 221 -12.01 -20.34 13.41
CA SER A 221 -12.26 -21.76 13.17
C SER A 221 -12.35 -22.15 11.70
N GLY A 222 -12.16 -21.21 10.77
CA GLY A 222 -12.26 -21.49 9.33
C GLY A 222 -11.05 -22.25 8.81
N THR A 223 -11.24 -23.01 7.74
CA THR A 223 -10.20 -23.81 7.08
C THR A 223 -9.77 -23.26 5.72
N ASP A 224 -10.56 -22.36 5.13
CA ASP A 224 -10.29 -21.84 3.79
C ASP A 224 -9.21 -20.75 3.82
N ASN A 225 -8.21 -20.89 2.96
CA ASN A 225 -7.22 -19.85 2.74
C ASN A 225 -7.80 -18.71 1.91
N LEU A 226 -7.14 -17.54 1.92
CA LEU A 226 -7.41 -16.48 0.96
C LEU A 226 -7.19 -17.02 -0.45
N CYS A 227 -8.02 -16.60 -1.40
CA CYS A 227 -7.82 -16.96 -2.80
C CYS A 227 -7.80 -15.72 -3.71
N PHE A 228 -7.18 -15.90 -4.86
CA PHE A 228 -7.09 -14.91 -5.93
C PHE A 228 -7.19 -15.62 -7.28
N ALA A 229 -8.26 -15.35 -8.03
CA ALA A 229 -8.43 -15.84 -9.39
C ALA A 229 -7.49 -15.08 -10.34
N VAL A 230 -6.55 -15.81 -10.93
CA VAL A 230 -5.59 -15.29 -11.91
C VAL A 230 -6.19 -15.32 -13.31
N THR A 231 -6.86 -16.43 -13.63
CA THR A 231 -7.68 -16.66 -14.83
C THR A 231 -9.03 -17.23 -14.39
N ASP A 232 -9.92 -17.50 -15.32
CA ASP A 232 -11.22 -18.14 -15.04
C ASP A 232 -11.05 -19.54 -14.45
N ASP A 233 -9.99 -20.25 -14.83
CA ASP A 233 -9.73 -21.65 -14.43
C ASP A 233 -8.67 -21.77 -13.31
N ILE A 234 -7.88 -20.72 -13.05
CA ILE A 234 -6.75 -20.79 -12.13
C ILE A 234 -6.94 -19.83 -10.98
N SER A 235 -7.03 -20.37 -9.78
CA SER A 235 -7.07 -19.60 -8.53
C SER A 235 -5.88 -19.97 -7.62
N LEU A 236 -5.18 -18.95 -7.17
CA LEU A 236 -4.09 -19.10 -6.21
C LEU A 236 -4.63 -19.02 -4.79
N ARG A 237 -4.22 -19.97 -3.94
CA ARG A 237 -4.45 -19.93 -2.49
C ARG A 237 -3.22 -19.33 -1.81
N PHE A 238 -3.43 -18.46 -0.84
CA PHE A 238 -2.34 -17.81 -0.13
C PHE A 238 -2.72 -17.45 1.30
N GLU A 239 -1.70 -17.15 2.10
CA GLU A 239 -1.80 -16.76 3.50
C GLU A 239 -1.18 -15.38 3.73
N PRO A 240 -1.52 -14.68 4.83
CA PRO A 240 -0.80 -13.48 5.24
C PRO A 240 0.72 -13.72 5.32
N GLY A 241 1.50 -12.72 4.92
CA GLY A 241 2.96 -12.83 4.82
C GLY A 241 3.46 -13.29 3.45
N GLN A 242 2.68 -14.07 2.68
CA GLN A 242 3.05 -14.46 1.32
C GLN A 242 2.85 -13.30 0.34
N PHE A 243 3.65 -13.26 -0.72
CA PHE A 243 3.56 -12.22 -1.73
C PHE A 243 2.35 -12.41 -2.65
N ILE A 244 1.59 -11.34 -2.87
CA ILE A 244 0.61 -11.21 -3.94
C ILE A 244 0.73 -9.83 -4.59
N GLN A 245 0.38 -9.72 -5.87
CA GLN A 245 0.26 -8.42 -6.54
C GLN A 245 -0.89 -7.61 -5.92
N VAL A 246 -0.60 -6.37 -5.54
CA VAL A 246 -1.56 -5.51 -4.83
C VAL A 246 -2.70 -5.01 -5.73
N ASN A 247 -2.48 -4.92 -7.05
CA ASN A 247 -3.50 -4.58 -8.04
C ASN A 247 -3.93 -5.85 -8.77
N GLY A 248 -5.06 -6.43 -8.35
CA GLY A 248 -5.55 -7.69 -8.90
C GLY A 248 -6.00 -7.58 -10.36
N GLN A 249 -6.57 -6.44 -10.77
CA GLN A 249 -6.98 -6.22 -12.16
C GLN A 249 -5.75 -6.21 -13.07
N ILE A 250 -4.78 -5.35 -12.79
CA ILE A 250 -3.53 -5.28 -13.57
C ILE A 250 -2.81 -6.62 -13.59
N ASN A 251 -2.83 -7.38 -12.50
CA ASN A 251 -2.19 -8.70 -12.47
C ASN A 251 -2.84 -9.67 -13.45
N ARG A 252 -4.17 -9.73 -13.52
CA ARG A 252 -4.88 -10.57 -14.49
C ARG A 252 -4.61 -10.16 -15.93
N GLU A 253 -4.64 -8.85 -16.21
CA GLU A 253 -4.34 -8.31 -17.55
C GLU A 253 -2.90 -8.59 -17.98
N MET A 254 -1.93 -8.47 -17.06
CA MET A 254 -0.52 -8.83 -17.30
C MET A 254 -0.38 -10.32 -17.65
N VAL A 255 -1.03 -11.22 -16.89
CA VAL A 255 -0.98 -12.66 -17.16
C VAL A 255 -1.62 -12.97 -18.50
N ALA A 256 -2.80 -12.41 -18.80
CA ALA A 256 -3.46 -12.61 -20.10
C ALA A 256 -2.59 -12.13 -21.26
N GLN A 257 -1.97 -10.95 -21.14
CA GLN A 257 -1.05 -10.44 -22.16
C GLN A 257 0.18 -11.34 -22.32
N MET A 258 0.78 -11.80 -21.22
CA MET A 258 1.92 -12.72 -21.30
C MET A 258 1.55 -14.02 -22.00
N LEU A 259 0.39 -14.61 -21.67
CA LEU A 259 -0.09 -15.84 -22.33
C LEU A 259 -0.32 -15.64 -23.83
N SER A 260 -0.84 -14.48 -24.26
CA SER A 260 -1.06 -14.17 -25.66
C SER A 260 0.22 -13.99 -26.50
N LEU A 261 1.35 -13.79 -25.82
CA LEU A 261 2.67 -13.64 -26.47
C LEU A 261 3.47 -14.95 -26.52
N LEU A 262 2.99 -16.01 -25.88
CA LEU A 262 3.64 -17.32 -25.94
C LEU A 262 3.33 -17.98 -27.30
N PRO A 263 4.30 -18.66 -27.93
CA PRO A 263 4.04 -19.48 -29.09
C PRO A 263 3.11 -20.65 -28.72
N GLU A 264 2.30 -21.09 -29.68
CA GLU A 264 1.45 -22.29 -29.55
C GLU A 264 2.26 -23.57 -29.35
#